data_cd8210446dfa6144b66cad23cacc8d47
#
_entry.id   cd8210446dfa6144b66cad23cacc8d47
#
_cell.length_a   1.000
_cell.length_b   1.000
_cell.length_c   1.000
_cell.angle_alpha   90.00
_cell.angle_beta   90.00
_cell.angle_gamma   90.00
#
_symmetry.space_group_name_H-M   'P 1'
#
loop_
_entity.id
_entity.type
_entity.pdbx_description
1 polymer ?
#
loop_
_entity_poly.entity_id
_entity_poly.type
_entity_poly.pdbx_seq_one_letter_code
_entity_poly.pdbx_strand_id
1 'polypeptide(L)'
;MMKTKNLIVLLSILFFSCQEEIKLTYTPISDKVLETAVIYEANIRQYSPEGTFKAFTKDISGLKELGVKIIWMMPINPISEIKRKATGGSFTSEIEDKEERKKYLGSYYSVSDYKAINPEFGNKDDFKELIDTAHDNGMYVIVDWVPNHTGWDHPWITSHPEWYTQNEQGEIIDPINPDTGKSWGWTDTADLNYDNLDMQQEMINDLKYWVTNFNIDGYRMDVAHKVPPVFFNEAITELKKIKPLFMLAEAEQQELFRNGFDMQYAWEGHHILNNIAKGEASVKEFDTYINKQKELLEPTDFTMNFVTNHDENSWSGTLKERMGDASELLTTLVYAMPGMPLIYSGQEYDLNHRLKFFEKDSIPKTKGNTWNLLTKLGDLKNNHLAFHGGKIAASYERLTTENENVVAFKRSKEVAEVYFIGNLSNQVQSFILDVEGTYEDLLLNKSLILNQKKIQLAPWQYYLLNKVSP
;
A
#
# COMPACT_ATOMS: atom_id res chain seq x y z
N MET A 1 84.69 -17.43 10.13
CA MET A 1 83.56 -17.51 9.17
C MET A 1 82.25 -17.40 9.97
N MET A 2 81.70 -16.21 10.07
CA MET A 2 80.41 -15.96 10.74
C MET A 2 79.33 -16.02 9.67
N LYS A 3 78.28 -16.87 9.87
CA LYS A 3 77.07 -16.94 9.05
C LYS A 3 76.04 -15.99 9.63
N THR A 4 75.75 -14.90 8.94
CA THR A 4 74.64 -14.01 9.21
C THR A 4 73.32 -14.65 8.78
N LYS A 5 72.38 -14.83 9.72
CA LYS A 5 70.98 -15.25 9.46
C LYS A 5 70.16 -14.00 9.21
N ASN A 6 69.63 -13.85 8.01
CA ASN A 6 68.65 -12.84 7.71
C ASN A 6 67.29 -13.27 8.27
N LEU A 7 66.74 -12.44 9.14
CA LEU A 7 65.38 -12.58 9.70
C LEU A 7 64.42 -11.74 8.83
N ILE A 8 63.58 -12.39 8.04
CA ILE A 8 62.51 -11.74 7.29
C ILE A 8 61.32 -11.57 8.25
N VAL A 9 61.04 -10.34 8.64
CA VAL A 9 59.81 -10.00 9.40
C VAL A 9 58.69 -9.74 8.41
N LEU A 10 57.72 -10.64 8.34
CA LEU A 10 56.47 -10.44 7.58
C LEU A 10 55.56 -9.49 8.38
N LEU A 11 55.39 -8.29 7.86
CA LEU A 11 54.43 -7.30 8.44
C LEU A 11 53.06 -7.64 7.81
N SER A 12 52.19 -8.33 8.55
CA SER A 12 50.77 -8.52 8.19
C SER A 12 49.99 -7.22 8.49
N ILE A 13 49.68 -6.51 7.43
CA ILE A 13 48.76 -5.34 7.51
C ILE A 13 47.35 -5.89 7.61
N LEU A 14 46.74 -5.83 8.81
CA LEU A 14 45.32 -6.04 9.03
C LEU A 14 44.58 -4.80 8.53
N PHE A 15 43.91 -4.92 7.40
CA PHE A 15 42.90 -3.95 6.99
C PHE A 15 41.68 -4.12 7.90
N PHE A 16 41.52 -3.28 8.90
CA PHE A 16 40.25 -3.09 9.55
C PHE A 16 39.37 -2.28 8.58
N SER A 17 38.44 -2.95 7.93
CA SER A 17 37.32 -2.29 7.28
C SER A 17 36.44 -1.71 8.40
N CYS A 18 36.55 -0.41 8.62
CA CYS A 18 35.60 0.31 9.44
C CYS A 18 34.28 0.37 8.63
N GLN A 19 33.37 -0.56 8.87
CA GLN A 19 31.98 -0.31 8.52
C GLN A 19 31.51 0.78 9.46
N GLU A 20 31.25 1.97 8.94
CA GLU A 20 30.52 2.99 9.67
C GLU A 20 29.13 2.40 9.99
N GLU A 21 28.87 2.14 11.27
CA GLU A 21 27.54 1.84 11.74
C GLU A 21 26.66 3.05 11.41
N ILE A 22 25.66 2.86 10.54
CA ILE A 22 24.64 3.87 10.27
C ILE A 22 23.93 4.14 11.58
N LYS A 23 24.23 5.26 12.21
CA LYS A 23 23.59 5.66 13.46
C LYS A 23 22.17 6.12 13.15
N LEU A 24 21.22 5.21 13.22
CA LEU A 24 19.80 5.50 13.02
C LEU A 24 19.36 6.51 14.10
N THR A 25 18.83 7.63 13.66
CA THR A 25 18.33 8.71 14.53
C THR A 25 16.91 8.46 15.03
N TYR A 26 16.26 7.42 14.55
CA TYR A 26 14.91 7.01 14.91
C TYR A 26 14.86 5.47 15.11
N THR A 27 13.76 4.96 15.69
CA THR A 27 13.55 3.53 15.88
C THR A 27 13.14 2.91 14.53
N PRO A 28 13.84 1.90 14.02
CA PRO A 28 13.45 1.21 12.80
C PRO A 28 12.04 0.60 12.89
N ILE A 29 11.39 0.42 11.74
CA ILE A 29 10.08 -0.23 11.67
C ILE A 29 10.13 -1.62 12.31
N SER A 30 9.09 -1.97 13.04
CA SER A 30 9.03 -3.23 13.81
C SER A 30 7.65 -3.87 13.69
N ASP A 31 7.55 -5.16 14.00
CA ASP A 31 6.27 -5.88 14.03
C ASP A 31 5.23 -5.18 14.92
N LYS A 32 5.66 -4.61 16.06
CA LYS A 32 4.77 -3.85 16.94
C LYS A 32 4.17 -2.60 16.26
N VAL A 33 4.92 -1.93 15.40
CA VAL A 33 4.40 -0.82 14.59
C VAL A 33 3.35 -1.34 13.62
N LEU A 34 3.64 -2.47 12.95
CA LEU A 34 2.74 -3.08 11.96
C LEU A 34 1.40 -3.52 12.57
N GLU A 35 1.37 -3.92 13.85
CA GLU A 35 0.12 -4.27 14.53
C GLU A 35 -0.90 -3.13 14.54
N THR A 36 -0.42 -1.90 14.67
CA THR A 36 -1.24 -0.71 14.92
C THR A 36 -1.26 0.28 13.77
N ALA A 37 -0.58 -0.02 12.67
CA ALA A 37 -0.40 0.92 11.58
C ALA A 37 -1.67 1.11 10.73
N VAL A 38 -1.80 2.33 10.24
CA VAL A 38 -2.61 2.73 9.09
C VAL A 38 -1.63 3.17 8.01
N ILE A 39 -1.85 2.73 6.76
CA ILE A 39 -1.07 3.19 5.61
C ILE A 39 -1.78 4.38 4.98
N TYR A 40 -1.00 5.38 4.57
CA TYR A 40 -1.45 6.48 3.73
C TYR A 40 -0.73 6.41 2.38
N GLU A 41 -1.47 6.19 1.31
CA GLU A 41 -0.97 6.22 -0.05
C GLU A 41 -0.92 7.66 -0.57
N ALA A 42 0.30 8.17 -0.75
CA ALA A 42 0.56 9.55 -1.09
C ALA A 42 0.78 9.73 -2.60
N ASN A 43 -0.20 10.31 -3.28
CA ASN A 43 -0.11 10.72 -4.67
C ASN A 43 0.43 12.17 -4.75
N ILE A 44 1.74 12.33 -4.78
CA ILE A 44 2.38 13.65 -4.71
C ILE A 44 1.94 14.58 -5.83
N ARG A 45 1.83 14.09 -7.07
CA ARG A 45 1.39 14.92 -8.22
C ARG A 45 0.05 15.58 -7.96
N GLN A 46 -0.89 14.84 -7.35
CA GLN A 46 -2.28 15.27 -7.21
C GLN A 46 -2.60 15.82 -5.82
N TYR A 47 -1.71 15.65 -4.85
CA TYR A 47 -1.95 15.97 -3.45
C TYR A 47 -2.26 17.45 -3.19
N SER A 48 -1.66 18.34 -3.98
CA SER A 48 -1.82 19.80 -3.88
C SER A 48 -1.76 20.46 -5.26
N PRO A 49 -2.14 21.74 -5.38
CA PRO A 49 -1.94 22.48 -6.61
C PRO A 49 -0.48 22.49 -7.07
N GLU A 50 0.49 22.54 -6.14
CA GLU A 50 1.92 22.51 -6.46
C GLU A 50 2.36 21.11 -6.91
N GLY A 51 1.83 20.05 -6.30
CA GLY A 51 2.19 18.65 -6.57
C GLY A 51 3.64 18.33 -6.22
N THR A 52 4.15 18.85 -5.09
CA THR A 52 5.56 18.72 -4.70
C THR A 52 5.75 18.08 -3.34
N PHE A 53 6.94 17.52 -3.08
CA PHE A 53 7.33 17.02 -1.76
C PHE A 53 7.19 18.09 -0.68
N LYS A 54 7.64 19.31 -0.93
CA LYS A 54 7.51 20.43 0.01
C LYS A 54 6.06 20.73 0.40
N ALA A 55 5.14 20.63 -0.55
CA ALA A 55 3.73 20.86 -0.25
C ALA A 55 3.13 19.71 0.60
N PHE A 56 3.53 18.48 0.33
CA PHE A 56 3.10 17.32 1.12
C PHE A 56 3.72 17.33 2.54
N THR A 57 5.01 17.65 2.65
CA THR A 57 5.74 17.69 3.93
C THR A 57 5.04 18.55 4.98
N LYS A 58 4.43 19.66 4.57
CA LYS A 58 3.69 20.57 5.48
C LYS A 58 2.51 19.90 6.18
N ASP A 59 1.93 18.88 5.57
CA ASP A 59 0.71 18.22 6.05
C ASP A 59 0.99 16.88 6.77
N ILE A 60 2.25 16.43 6.80
CA ILE A 60 2.64 15.13 7.43
C ILE A 60 2.16 15.08 8.90
N SER A 61 2.33 16.16 9.67
CA SER A 61 1.85 16.20 11.06
C SER A 61 0.34 15.98 11.18
N GLY A 62 -0.44 16.42 10.18
CA GLY A 62 -1.89 16.22 10.13
C GLY A 62 -2.29 14.76 9.87
N LEU A 63 -1.47 14.00 9.17
CA LEU A 63 -1.73 12.58 8.93
C LEU A 63 -1.69 11.76 10.22
N LYS A 64 -0.99 12.24 11.23
CA LYS A 64 -0.98 11.61 12.56
C LYS A 64 -2.36 11.59 13.21
N GLU A 65 -3.19 12.60 12.95
CA GLU A 65 -4.58 12.65 13.45
C GLU A 65 -5.42 11.48 12.89
N LEU A 66 -5.07 11.00 11.70
CA LEU A 66 -5.72 9.86 11.04
C LEU A 66 -5.16 8.49 11.47
N GLY A 67 -4.24 8.46 12.44
CA GLY A 67 -3.58 7.25 12.91
C GLY A 67 -2.53 6.70 11.95
N VAL A 68 -2.13 7.45 10.93
CA VAL A 68 -1.13 7.03 9.94
C VAL A 68 0.23 6.78 10.62
N LYS A 69 0.83 5.64 10.29
CA LYS A 69 2.19 5.27 10.70
C LYS A 69 3.09 4.95 9.52
N ILE A 70 2.52 4.62 8.37
CA ILE A 70 3.28 4.32 7.16
C ILE A 70 2.77 5.21 6.04
N ILE A 71 3.67 5.98 5.43
CA ILE A 71 3.40 6.74 4.22
C ILE A 71 3.97 5.96 3.04
N TRP A 72 3.10 5.48 2.16
CA TRP A 72 3.48 4.89 0.89
C TRP A 72 3.47 5.99 -0.18
N MET A 73 4.67 6.34 -0.65
CA MET A 73 4.85 7.28 -1.76
C MET A 73 4.64 6.56 -3.08
N MET A 74 3.63 6.95 -3.88
CA MET A 74 3.54 6.51 -5.28
C MET A 74 4.85 6.80 -6.02
N PRO A 75 5.13 6.21 -7.21
CA PRO A 75 6.45 6.30 -7.83
C PRO A 75 7.00 7.74 -7.88
N ILE A 76 8.20 7.91 -7.35
CA ILE A 76 8.88 9.20 -7.21
C ILE A 76 9.87 9.49 -8.32
N ASN A 77 10.08 8.53 -9.21
CA ASN A 77 11.08 8.56 -10.27
C ASN A 77 10.63 9.39 -11.47
N PRO A 78 11.57 9.88 -12.32
CA PRO A 78 11.24 10.55 -13.56
C PRO A 78 10.45 9.63 -14.50
N ILE A 79 9.56 10.23 -15.28
CA ILE A 79 8.67 9.53 -16.19
C ILE A 79 9.23 9.64 -17.62
N SER A 80 9.21 8.51 -18.34
CA SER A 80 9.65 8.44 -19.74
C SER A 80 8.96 9.48 -20.63
N GLU A 81 9.73 10.09 -21.52
CA GLU A 81 9.22 10.97 -22.57
C GLU A 81 8.96 10.21 -23.87
N ILE A 82 9.67 9.09 -24.08
CA ILE A 82 9.46 8.22 -25.25
C ILE A 82 8.23 7.37 -25.03
N LYS A 83 7.34 7.34 -25.99
CA LYS A 83 6.03 6.67 -25.92
C LYS A 83 5.19 7.10 -24.70
N ARG A 84 5.39 8.33 -24.21
CA ARG A 84 4.59 8.88 -23.11
C ARG A 84 3.12 8.90 -23.49
N LYS A 85 2.26 8.32 -22.65
CA LYS A 85 0.81 8.28 -22.87
C LYS A 85 0.12 9.58 -22.49
N ALA A 86 -0.90 9.90 -23.26
CA ALA A 86 -1.93 10.88 -22.97
C ALA A 86 -3.23 10.20 -22.55
N THR A 87 -4.16 10.97 -22.00
CA THR A 87 -5.53 10.49 -21.73
C THR A 87 -6.18 10.01 -23.04
N GLY A 88 -6.84 8.87 -22.99
CA GLY A 88 -7.43 8.22 -24.16
C GLY A 88 -6.52 7.18 -24.84
N GLY A 89 -5.28 7.01 -24.35
CA GLY A 89 -4.38 5.92 -24.75
C GLY A 89 -3.47 6.21 -25.94
N SER A 90 -3.57 7.40 -26.57
CA SER A 90 -2.62 7.88 -27.58
C SER A 90 -1.29 8.29 -26.94
N PHE A 91 -0.24 8.36 -27.77
CA PHE A 91 1.03 8.89 -27.31
C PHE A 91 1.06 10.42 -27.43
N THR A 92 1.75 11.09 -26.51
CA THR A 92 1.92 12.56 -26.56
C THR A 92 2.60 13.02 -27.85
N SER A 93 3.45 12.19 -28.45
CA SER A 93 4.10 12.47 -29.75
C SER A 93 3.12 12.61 -30.90
N GLU A 94 1.92 12.04 -30.82
CA GLU A 94 0.86 12.09 -31.81
C GLU A 94 0.01 13.36 -31.71
N ILE A 95 0.18 14.14 -30.63
CA ILE A 95 -0.54 15.39 -30.42
C ILE A 95 0.22 16.51 -31.11
N GLU A 96 -0.40 17.13 -32.16
CA GLU A 96 0.23 18.19 -32.97
C GLU A 96 0.43 19.49 -32.19
N ASP A 97 -0.58 19.89 -31.39
CA ASP A 97 -0.51 21.10 -30.57
C ASP A 97 0.46 20.89 -29.38
N LYS A 98 1.54 21.69 -29.38
CA LYS A 98 2.59 21.63 -28.36
C LYS A 98 2.11 22.06 -26.99
N GLU A 99 1.15 22.97 -26.87
CA GLU A 99 0.62 23.40 -25.55
C GLU A 99 -0.34 22.35 -24.98
N GLU A 100 -1.14 21.70 -25.86
CA GLU A 100 -1.95 20.57 -25.46
C GLU A 100 -1.07 19.40 -24.96
N ARG A 101 0.01 19.08 -25.70
CA ARG A 101 0.96 18.02 -25.36
C ARG A 101 1.55 18.17 -23.96
N LYS A 102 1.84 19.39 -23.51
CA LYS A 102 2.43 19.68 -22.18
C LYS A 102 1.52 19.36 -21.02
N LYS A 103 0.22 19.20 -21.24
CA LYS A 103 -0.73 18.82 -20.18
C LYS A 103 -0.55 17.38 -19.71
N TYR A 104 0.01 16.54 -20.59
CA TYR A 104 0.14 15.11 -20.33
C TYR A 104 1.51 14.79 -19.76
N LEU A 105 1.51 14.44 -18.49
CA LEU A 105 2.71 14.15 -17.71
C LEU A 105 3.10 12.67 -17.76
N GLY A 106 2.26 11.82 -18.33
CA GLY A 106 2.49 10.39 -18.48
C GLY A 106 2.21 9.56 -17.21
N SER A 107 2.42 8.26 -17.33
CA SER A 107 2.23 7.29 -16.26
C SER A 107 3.37 7.37 -15.24
N TYR A 108 3.05 7.39 -13.95
CA TYR A 108 4.02 7.27 -12.85
C TYR A 108 4.87 6.00 -12.96
N TYR A 109 4.32 4.95 -13.57
CA TYR A 109 4.92 3.62 -13.68
C TYR A 109 5.83 3.46 -14.90
N SER A 110 5.92 4.47 -15.78
CA SER A 110 6.87 4.49 -16.90
C SER A 110 8.20 5.13 -16.47
N VAL A 111 8.95 4.42 -15.60
CA VAL A 111 10.15 4.92 -14.92
C VAL A 111 11.32 5.05 -15.90
N SER A 112 11.92 6.24 -16.01
CA SER A 112 13.07 6.50 -16.87
C SER A 112 14.44 6.47 -16.17
N ASP A 113 14.48 6.53 -14.84
CA ASP A 113 15.72 6.42 -14.04
C ASP A 113 15.37 6.03 -12.60
N TYR A 114 15.84 4.87 -12.17
CA TYR A 114 15.57 4.35 -10.82
C TYR A 114 16.25 5.12 -9.69
N LYS A 115 17.32 5.89 -9.96
CA LYS A 115 18.08 6.66 -8.92
C LYS A 115 17.80 8.16 -8.94
N ALA A 116 16.92 8.62 -9.80
CA ALA A 116 16.56 10.03 -9.91
C ALA A 116 15.18 10.32 -9.30
N ILE A 117 14.99 11.58 -8.90
CA ILE A 117 13.71 12.13 -8.48
C ILE A 117 13.03 12.78 -9.69
N ASN A 118 11.73 12.58 -9.82
CA ASN A 118 10.91 13.32 -10.77
C ASN A 118 11.02 14.84 -10.50
N PRO A 119 11.53 15.63 -11.44
CA PRO A 119 11.74 17.07 -11.24
C PRO A 119 10.43 17.84 -10.98
N GLU A 120 9.28 17.28 -11.33
CA GLU A 120 7.97 17.86 -10.99
C GLU A 120 7.71 17.88 -9.48
N PHE A 121 8.27 16.91 -8.73
CA PHE A 121 8.04 16.77 -7.29
C PHE A 121 9.03 17.55 -6.44
N GLY A 122 10.16 17.98 -7.04
CA GLY A 122 11.26 18.65 -6.35
C GLY A 122 12.61 17.97 -6.59
N ASN A 123 13.46 17.91 -5.58
CA ASN A 123 14.79 17.34 -5.66
C ASN A 123 15.08 16.37 -4.50
N LYS A 124 16.30 15.81 -4.47
CA LYS A 124 16.73 14.85 -3.45
C LYS A 124 16.73 15.42 -2.02
N ASP A 125 17.03 16.70 -1.86
CA ASP A 125 17.01 17.36 -0.55
C ASP A 125 15.56 17.53 -0.06
N ASP A 126 14.63 17.88 -0.95
CA ASP A 126 13.21 18.01 -0.62
C ASP A 126 12.62 16.65 -0.21
N PHE A 127 13.02 15.57 -0.88
CA PHE A 127 12.61 14.22 -0.52
C PHE A 127 13.21 13.77 0.80
N LYS A 128 14.48 14.10 1.06
CA LYS A 128 15.14 13.82 2.35
C LYS A 128 14.44 14.56 3.50
N GLU A 129 14.09 15.84 3.31
CA GLU A 129 13.33 16.63 4.29
C GLU A 129 11.96 15.99 4.59
N LEU A 130 11.29 15.46 3.57
CA LEU A 130 10.02 14.75 3.75
C LEU A 130 10.20 13.51 4.66
N ILE A 131 11.20 12.67 4.37
CA ILE A 131 11.49 11.47 5.15
C ILE A 131 11.84 11.82 6.60
N ASP A 132 12.73 12.78 6.80
CA ASP A 132 13.15 13.22 8.13
C ASP A 132 11.93 13.78 8.91
N THR A 133 11.06 14.54 8.25
CA THR A 133 9.82 15.06 8.86
C THR A 133 8.86 13.92 9.22
N ALA A 134 8.73 12.90 8.39
CA ALA A 134 7.91 11.73 8.70
C ALA A 134 8.46 10.98 9.93
N HIS A 135 9.77 10.73 9.98
CA HIS A 135 10.43 10.09 11.10
C HIS A 135 10.28 10.89 12.40
N ASP A 136 10.44 12.21 12.37
CA ASP A 136 10.25 13.11 13.52
C ASP A 136 8.81 13.09 14.05
N ASN A 137 7.85 12.76 13.21
CA ASN A 137 6.45 12.56 13.59
C ASN A 137 6.10 11.12 13.99
N GLY A 138 7.08 10.20 14.01
CA GLY A 138 6.90 8.78 14.34
C GLY A 138 6.24 7.97 13.23
N MET A 139 6.36 8.43 11.98
CA MET A 139 5.89 7.75 10.79
C MET A 139 7.06 7.20 9.97
N TYR A 140 6.79 6.23 9.14
CA TYR A 140 7.73 5.53 8.26
C TYR A 140 7.39 5.82 6.82
N VAL A 141 8.39 5.82 5.93
CA VAL A 141 8.20 6.08 4.50
C VAL A 141 8.61 4.87 3.69
N ILE A 142 7.68 4.33 2.91
CA ILE A 142 7.97 3.32 1.88
C ILE A 142 7.77 3.94 0.50
N VAL A 143 8.53 3.44 -0.47
CA VAL A 143 8.51 3.94 -1.85
C VAL A 143 7.90 2.89 -2.77
N ASP A 144 7.08 3.33 -3.70
CA ASP A 144 6.59 2.48 -4.79
C ASP A 144 7.74 2.17 -5.74
N TRP A 145 7.94 0.90 -6.01
CA TRP A 145 8.96 0.41 -6.91
C TRP A 145 8.36 -0.38 -8.05
N VAL A 146 8.77 -0.09 -9.27
CA VAL A 146 8.28 -0.72 -10.49
C VAL A 146 9.30 -1.75 -10.99
N PRO A 147 9.25 -3.01 -10.51
CA PRO A 147 10.28 -4.00 -10.85
C PRO A 147 10.06 -4.67 -12.20
N ASN A 148 8.83 -4.69 -12.74
CA ASN A 148 8.48 -5.48 -13.92
C ASN A 148 8.93 -4.86 -15.24
N HIS A 149 9.05 -3.53 -15.32
CA HIS A 149 9.31 -2.81 -16.57
C HIS A 149 9.92 -1.44 -16.30
N THR A 150 10.45 -0.81 -17.35
CA THR A 150 10.93 0.58 -17.34
C THR A 150 10.20 1.42 -18.40
N GLY A 151 10.43 2.73 -18.41
CA GLY A 151 10.11 3.58 -19.56
C GLY A 151 11.07 3.33 -20.72
N TRP A 152 10.67 3.78 -21.92
CA TRP A 152 11.43 3.52 -23.17
C TRP A 152 12.71 4.35 -23.32
N ASP A 153 12.95 5.35 -22.50
CA ASP A 153 14.18 6.16 -22.44
C ASP A 153 15.05 5.85 -21.21
N HIS A 154 14.74 4.77 -20.49
CA HIS A 154 15.61 4.30 -19.44
C HIS A 154 17.02 3.99 -20.01
N PRO A 155 18.13 4.39 -19.33
CA PRO A 155 19.49 4.17 -19.84
C PRO A 155 19.80 2.72 -20.24
N TRP A 156 19.20 1.74 -19.55
CA TRP A 156 19.38 0.32 -19.85
C TRP A 156 18.89 -0.08 -21.25
N ILE A 157 17.92 0.61 -21.84
CA ILE A 157 17.42 0.34 -23.22
C ILE A 157 18.57 0.38 -24.22
N THR A 158 19.50 1.32 -24.05
CA THR A 158 20.63 1.50 -24.98
C THR A 158 21.92 0.83 -24.52
N SER A 159 22.15 0.78 -23.19
CA SER A 159 23.39 0.20 -22.65
C SER A 159 23.34 -1.31 -22.50
N HIS A 160 22.15 -1.86 -22.26
CA HIS A 160 21.91 -3.28 -21.93
C HIS A 160 20.58 -3.77 -22.53
N PRO A 161 20.43 -3.75 -23.87
CA PRO A 161 19.18 -4.20 -24.50
C PRO A 161 18.85 -5.67 -24.19
N GLU A 162 19.84 -6.49 -23.84
CA GLU A 162 19.69 -7.88 -23.40
C GLU A 162 19.05 -8.03 -22.01
N TRP A 163 18.89 -6.93 -21.26
CA TRP A 163 18.16 -6.91 -19.99
C TRP A 163 16.64 -6.82 -20.15
N TYR A 164 16.20 -6.71 -21.40
CA TYR A 164 14.77 -6.61 -21.73
C TYR A 164 14.29 -7.83 -22.49
N THR A 165 13.02 -8.13 -22.32
CA THR A 165 12.34 -9.16 -23.11
C THR A 165 12.28 -8.71 -24.57
N GLN A 166 12.72 -9.62 -25.48
CA GLN A 166 12.78 -9.33 -26.92
C GLN A 166 11.92 -10.34 -27.68
N ASN A 167 11.36 -9.87 -28.80
CA ASN A 167 10.66 -10.72 -29.76
C ASN A 167 11.66 -11.53 -30.64
N GLU A 168 11.13 -12.37 -31.53
CA GLU A 168 11.96 -13.19 -32.43
C GLU A 168 12.86 -12.37 -33.39
N GLN A 169 12.55 -11.09 -33.60
CA GLN A 169 13.32 -10.16 -34.41
C GLN A 169 14.40 -9.43 -33.59
N GLY A 170 14.50 -9.67 -32.28
CA GLY A 170 15.43 -9.01 -31.39
C GLY A 170 14.99 -7.60 -30.98
N GLU A 171 13.73 -7.25 -31.13
CA GLU A 171 13.19 -5.97 -30.72
C GLU A 171 12.64 -6.06 -29.29
N ILE A 172 12.95 -5.06 -28.45
CA ILE A 172 12.41 -4.95 -27.09
C ILE A 172 10.90 -4.76 -27.17
N ILE A 173 10.17 -5.46 -26.33
CA ILE A 173 8.69 -5.43 -26.29
C ILE A 173 8.16 -4.85 -24.97
N ASP A 174 6.90 -4.42 -25.00
CA ASP A 174 6.14 -4.11 -23.80
C ASP A 174 5.64 -5.39 -23.10
N PRO A 175 5.24 -5.30 -21.82
CA PRO A 175 4.77 -6.46 -21.06
C PRO A 175 3.59 -7.17 -21.74
N ILE A 176 3.70 -8.49 -21.89
CA ILE A 176 2.67 -9.32 -22.50
C ILE A 176 1.90 -10.14 -21.45
N ASN A 177 0.64 -10.41 -21.77
CA ASN A 177 -0.18 -11.34 -21.02
C ASN A 177 0.22 -12.78 -21.39
N PRO A 178 0.73 -13.59 -20.46
CA PRO A 178 1.22 -14.93 -20.75
C PRO A 178 0.12 -15.89 -21.23
N ASP A 179 -1.15 -15.66 -20.82
CA ASP A 179 -2.26 -16.52 -21.19
C ASP A 179 -2.73 -16.28 -22.63
N THR A 180 -2.55 -15.07 -23.13
CA THR A 180 -3.03 -14.67 -24.46
C THR A 180 -1.93 -14.38 -25.47
N GLY A 181 -0.69 -14.21 -25.02
CA GLY A 181 0.45 -13.76 -25.84
C GLY A 181 0.32 -12.34 -26.38
N LYS A 182 -0.64 -11.53 -25.86
CA LYS A 182 -0.87 -10.16 -26.29
C LYS A 182 -0.36 -9.16 -25.28
N SER A 183 -0.03 -7.95 -25.74
CA SER A 183 0.28 -6.83 -24.85
C SER A 183 -0.82 -6.61 -23.80
N TRP A 184 -0.42 -6.30 -22.57
CA TRP A 184 -1.34 -5.80 -21.54
C TRP A 184 -1.88 -4.40 -21.87
N GLY A 185 -1.37 -3.75 -22.92
CA GLY A 185 -1.68 -2.38 -23.26
C GLY A 185 -0.79 -1.36 -22.54
N TRP A 186 0.24 -1.79 -21.83
CA TRP A 186 1.22 -0.91 -21.19
C TRP A 186 2.33 -0.52 -22.16
N THR A 187 1.92 -0.04 -23.33
CA THR A 187 2.80 0.24 -24.48
C THR A 187 3.78 1.39 -24.27
N ASP A 188 3.61 2.14 -23.19
CA ASP A 188 4.54 3.19 -22.71
C ASP A 188 5.68 2.62 -21.84
N THR A 189 5.75 1.30 -21.67
CA THR A 189 6.79 0.61 -20.89
C THR A 189 7.50 -0.48 -21.68
N ALA A 190 8.70 -0.86 -21.25
CA ALA A 190 9.54 -1.91 -21.81
C ALA A 190 9.73 -3.02 -20.77
N ASP A 191 9.44 -4.25 -21.14
CA ASP A 191 9.43 -5.42 -20.24
C ASP A 191 10.84 -5.87 -19.88
N LEU A 192 11.11 -6.11 -18.59
CA LEU A 192 12.41 -6.56 -18.09
C LEU A 192 12.54 -8.08 -18.14
N ASN A 193 13.72 -8.55 -18.57
CA ASN A 193 14.04 -9.95 -18.67
C ASN A 193 14.68 -10.49 -17.37
N TYR A 194 13.89 -11.14 -16.55
CA TYR A 194 14.34 -11.75 -15.29
C TYR A 194 15.19 -13.03 -15.45
N ASP A 195 15.40 -13.53 -16.65
CA ASP A 195 16.42 -14.58 -16.90
C ASP A 195 17.84 -13.99 -16.88
N ASN A 196 17.99 -12.68 -16.95
CA ASN A 196 19.28 -11.99 -16.92
C ASN A 196 19.71 -11.64 -15.48
N LEU A 197 20.72 -12.32 -14.98
CA LEU A 197 21.20 -12.16 -13.60
C LEU A 197 21.91 -10.81 -13.35
N ASP A 198 22.56 -10.25 -14.36
CA ASP A 198 23.22 -8.93 -14.23
C ASP A 198 22.17 -7.82 -14.06
N MET A 199 21.05 -7.92 -14.79
CA MET A 199 19.89 -7.04 -14.59
C MET A 199 19.33 -7.16 -13.18
N GLN A 200 19.12 -8.38 -12.68
CA GLN A 200 18.63 -8.60 -11.31
C GLN A 200 19.58 -7.97 -10.28
N GLN A 201 20.89 -8.15 -10.44
CA GLN A 201 21.88 -7.59 -9.52
C GLN A 201 21.88 -6.06 -9.54
N GLU A 202 21.77 -5.42 -10.71
CA GLU A 202 21.69 -3.96 -10.78
C GLU A 202 20.37 -3.45 -10.19
N MET A 203 19.25 -4.13 -10.41
CA MET A 203 17.98 -3.81 -9.76
C MET A 203 18.11 -3.83 -8.22
N ILE A 204 18.80 -4.82 -7.66
CA ILE A 204 19.09 -4.87 -6.22
C ILE A 204 19.97 -3.70 -5.78
N ASN A 205 20.95 -3.29 -6.57
CA ASN A 205 21.79 -2.13 -6.26
C ASN A 205 20.98 -0.83 -6.26
N ASP A 206 20.04 -0.69 -7.18
CA ASP A 206 19.14 0.47 -7.27
C ASP A 206 18.19 0.53 -6.07
N LEU A 207 17.66 -0.60 -5.64
CA LEU A 207 16.90 -0.70 -4.39
C LEU A 207 17.74 -0.30 -3.17
N LYS A 208 18.96 -0.84 -3.05
CA LYS A 208 19.89 -0.48 -1.95
C LYS A 208 20.21 1.00 -1.90
N TYR A 209 20.25 1.68 -3.05
CA TYR A 209 20.54 3.11 -3.14
C TYR A 209 19.59 3.95 -2.27
N TRP A 210 18.28 3.71 -2.35
CA TRP A 210 17.30 4.50 -1.59
C TRP A 210 17.34 4.20 -0.09
N VAL A 211 17.51 2.94 0.28
CA VAL A 211 17.65 2.54 1.70
C VAL A 211 18.89 3.19 2.32
N THR A 212 20.02 3.15 1.60
CA THR A 212 21.31 3.62 2.12
C THR A 212 21.39 5.15 2.18
N ASN A 213 20.93 5.83 1.12
CA ASN A 213 21.15 7.28 0.99
C ASN A 213 20.01 8.13 1.56
N PHE A 214 18.79 7.59 1.61
CA PHE A 214 17.61 8.32 2.04
C PHE A 214 16.97 7.75 3.31
N ASN A 215 17.42 6.56 3.73
CA ASN A 215 16.90 5.92 4.93
C ASN A 215 15.39 5.62 4.89
N ILE A 216 14.85 5.29 3.70
CA ILE A 216 13.47 4.85 3.55
C ILE A 216 13.22 3.54 4.33
N ASP A 217 11.98 3.23 4.66
CA ASP A 217 11.62 2.13 5.56
C ASP A 217 11.07 0.90 4.85
N GLY A 218 11.07 0.89 3.54
CA GLY A 218 10.63 -0.24 2.74
C GLY A 218 10.11 0.13 1.38
N TYR A 219 9.41 -0.83 0.78
CA TYR A 219 8.89 -0.71 -0.58
C TYR A 219 7.49 -1.28 -0.71
N ARG A 220 6.71 -0.70 -1.61
CA ARG A 220 5.59 -1.37 -2.28
C ARG A 220 6.08 -1.80 -3.65
N MET A 221 6.00 -3.08 -3.94
CA MET A 221 6.41 -3.63 -5.24
C MET A 221 5.22 -3.70 -6.17
N ASP A 222 5.30 -2.90 -7.24
CA ASP A 222 4.30 -2.82 -8.31
C ASP A 222 4.21 -4.16 -9.06
N VAL A 223 2.98 -4.59 -9.37
CA VAL A 223 2.66 -5.85 -10.06
C VAL A 223 3.55 -7.04 -9.67
N ALA A 224 3.79 -7.19 -8.37
CA ALA A 224 4.74 -8.17 -7.83
C ALA A 224 4.47 -9.61 -8.30
N HIS A 225 3.23 -9.94 -8.64
CA HIS A 225 2.84 -11.24 -9.18
C HIS A 225 3.43 -11.56 -10.56
N LYS A 226 4.04 -10.58 -11.25
CA LYS A 226 4.65 -10.77 -12.57
C LYS A 226 6.16 -10.96 -12.51
N VAL A 227 6.75 -10.74 -11.36
CA VAL A 227 8.20 -10.86 -11.12
C VAL A 227 8.48 -12.18 -10.40
N PRO A 228 9.53 -12.94 -10.76
CA PRO A 228 9.83 -14.21 -10.12
C PRO A 228 10.01 -14.06 -8.59
N PRO A 229 9.32 -14.86 -7.76
CA PRO A 229 9.41 -14.78 -6.30
C PRO A 229 10.84 -14.96 -5.78
N VAL A 230 11.67 -15.78 -6.47
CA VAL A 230 13.07 -16.01 -6.10
C VAL A 230 13.91 -14.73 -6.15
N PHE A 231 13.66 -13.84 -7.11
CA PHE A 231 14.29 -12.52 -7.16
C PHE A 231 13.96 -11.69 -5.90
N PHE A 232 12.69 -11.67 -5.49
CA PHE A 232 12.31 -10.95 -4.28
C PHE A 232 12.96 -11.51 -3.03
N ASN A 233 13.09 -12.84 -2.94
CA ASN A 233 13.81 -13.46 -1.82
C ASN A 233 15.24 -12.94 -1.71
N GLU A 234 15.97 -12.91 -2.82
CA GLU A 234 17.34 -12.39 -2.86
C GLU A 234 17.38 -10.90 -2.56
N ALA A 235 16.57 -10.08 -3.25
CA ALA A 235 16.53 -8.63 -3.08
C ALA A 235 16.19 -8.24 -1.65
N ILE A 236 15.12 -8.80 -1.07
CA ILE A 236 14.67 -8.47 0.28
C ILE A 236 15.69 -8.94 1.33
N THR A 237 16.32 -10.10 1.12
CA THR A 237 17.39 -10.58 1.99
C THR A 237 18.56 -9.61 2.00
N GLU A 238 19.00 -9.15 0.82
CA GLU A 238 20.08 -8.17 0.70
C GLU A 238 19.74 -6.80 1.32
N LEU A 239 18.51 -6.33 1.13
CA LEU A 239 18.03 -5.08 1.69
C LEU A 239 17.93 -5.15 3.23
N LYS A 240 17.42 -6.24 3.78
CA LYS A 240 17.27 -6.45 5.24
C LYS A 240 18.62 -6.61 5.96
N LYS A 241 19.74 -6.79 5.25
CA LYS A 241 21.10 -6.69 5.84
C LYS A 241 21.48 -5.25 6.19
N ILE A 242 20.88 -4.24 5.55
CA ILE A 242 21.15 -2.83 5.82
C ILE A 242 20.39 -2.39 7.06
N LYS A 243 19.08 -2.65 7.10
CA LYS A 243 18.19 -2.36 8.24
C LYS A 243 16.87 -3.15 8.11
N PRO A 244 16.06 -3.24 9.19
CA PRO A 244 14.69 -3.74 9.09
C PRO A 244 13.88 -2.89 8.11
N LEU A 245 13.11 -3.56 7.23
CA LEU A 245 12.28 -2.93 6.20
C LEU A 245 10.90 -3.59 6.17
N PHE A 246 9.90 -2.80 5.80
CA PHE A 246 8.54 -3.26 5.54
C PHE A 246 8.33 -3.44 4.03
N MET A 247 7.88 -4.61 3.62
CA MET A 247 7.72 -4.99 2.22
C MET A 247 6.26 -5.30 1.91
N LEU A 248 5.65 -4.48 1.05
CA LEU A 248 4.29 -4.64 0.56
C LEU A 248 4.29 -5.12 -0.89
N ALA A 249 3.61 -6.22 -1.18
CA ALA A 249 3.43 -6.72 -2.54
C ALA A 249 2.07 -6.32 -3.11
N GLU A 250 2.04 -5.75 -4.31
CA GLU A 250 0.82 -5.71 -5.09
C GLU A 250 0.57 -7.07 -5.72
N ALA A 251 -0.04 -7.94 -4.96
CA ALA A 251 -0.36 -9.32 -5.32
C ALA A 251 -1.31 -9.96 -4.30
N GLU A 252 -1.86 -11.10 -4.66
CA GLU A 252 -2.56 -12.04 -3.77
C GLU A 252 -2.01 -13.46 -3.98
N GLN A 253 -0.70 -13.61 -3.75
CA GLN A 253 0.01 -14.89 -3.96
C GLN A 253 0.74 -15.31 -2.69
N GLN A 254 0.30 -16.39 -2.05
CA GLN A 254 0.85 -16.89 -0.80
C GLN A 254 2.38 -17.09 -0.85
N GLU A 255 2.92 -17.47 -2.01
CA GLU A 255 4.34 -17.67 -2.21
C GLU A 255 5.18 -16.42 -1.91
N LEU A 256 4.66 -15.21 -2.15
CA LEU A 256 5.39 -13.97 -1.90
C LEU A 256 5.66 -13.73 -0.42
N PHE A 257 4.76 -14.16 0.49
CA PHE A 257 5.05 -14.14 1.93
C PHE A 257 6.26 -15.01 2.27
N ARG A 258 6.40 -16.18 1.61
CA ARG A 258 7.56 -17.08 1.81
C ARG A 258 8.85 -16.52 1.22
N ASN A 259 8.75 -15.50 0.34
CA ASN A 259 9.87 -14.82 -0.31
C ASN A 259 10.14 -13.42 0.27
N GLY A 260 9.73 -13.16 1.52
CA GLY A 260 10.20 -12.05 2.33
C GLY A 260 9.26 -10.84 2.43
N PHE A 261 8.10 -10.86 1.77
CA PHE A 261 7.09 -9.82 1.94
C PHE A 261 6.40 -9.93 3.30
N ASP A 262 6.09 -8.78 3.88
CA ASP A 262 5.37 -8.69 5.16
C ASP A 262 3.86 -8.61 4.93
N MET A 263 3.41 -8.01 3.82
CA MET A 263 1.99 -7.77 3.52
C MET A 263 1.70 -7.85 2.03
N GLN A 264 0.48 -8.22 1.68
CA GLN A 264 -0.08 -8.20 0.32
C GLN A 264 -1.41 -7.45 0.30
N TYR A 265 -1.87 -7.11 -0.90
CA TYR A 265 -3.20 -6.53 -1.11
C TYR A 265 -4.30 -7.54 -0.77
N ALA A 266 -5.49 -7.03 -0.44
CA ALA A 266 -6.74 -7.78 -0.31
C ALA A 266 -7.65 -7.46 -1.51
N TRP A 267 -7.22 -7.74 -2.73
CA TRP A 267 -7.99 -7.44 -3.95
C TRP A 267 -9.33 -8.17 -4.00
N GLU A 268 -9.35 -9.48 -3.70
CA GLU A 268 -10.58 -10.26 -3.65
C GLU A 268 -11.57 -9.67 -2.64
N GLY A 269 -11.08 -9.33 -1.43
CA GLY A 269 -11.88 -8.67 -0.40
C GLY A 269 -12.42 -7.33 -0.87
N HIS A 270 -11.60 -6.50 -1.49
CA HIS A 270 -12.00 -5.22 -2.08
C HIS A 270 -13.11 -5.39 -3.13
N HIS A 271 -12.97 -6.34 -4.05
CA HIS A 271 -13.98 -6.61 -5.08
C HIS A 271 -15.30 -7.07 -4.46
N ILE A 272 -15.27 -7.92 -3.43
CA ILE A 272 -16.46 -8.36 -2.70
C ILE A 272 -17.17 -7.17 -2.06
N LEU A 273 -16.44 -6.24 -1.41
CA LEU A 273 -17.02 -5.04 -0.82
C LEU A 273 -17.69 -4.15 -1.87
N ASN A 274 -17.09 -3.97 -3.05
CA ASN A 274 -17.71 -3.25 -4.16
C ASN A 274 -18.99 -3.95 -4.64
N ASN A 275 -18.99 -5.27 -4.77
CA ASN A 275 -20.15 -6.05 -5.21
C ASN A 275 -21.28 -6.03 -4.16
N ILE A 276 -20.95 -6.03 -2.86
CA ILE A 276 -21.93 -5.84 -1.78
C ILE A 276 -22.58 -4.45 -1.90
N ALA A 277 -21.80 -3.40 -2.11
CA ALA A 277 -22.34 -2.05 -2.27
C ALA A 277 -23.32 -1.93 -3.46
N LYS A 278 -23.08 -2.68 -4.53
CA LYS A 278 -23.94 -2.77 -5.72
C LYS A 278 -25.14 -3.70 -5.53
N GLY A 279 -25.17 -4.53 -4.48
CA GLY A 279 -26.18 -5.58 -4.29
C GLY A 279 -25.93 -6.83 -5.15
N GLU A 280 -24.73 -7.04 -5.64
CA GLU A 280 -24.28 -8.17 -6.47
C GLU A 280 -23.63 -9.28 -5.64
N ALA A 281 -23.31 -9.00 -4.36
CA ALA A 281 -22.83 -9.97 -3.38
C ALA A 281 -23.49 -9.72 -2.02
N SER A 282 -23.34 -10.68 -1.11
CA SER A 282 -23.91 -10.68 0.23
C SER A 282 -22.88 -10.99 1.30
N VAL A 283 -23.31 -11.10 2.55
CA VAL A 283 -22.47 -11.56 3.66
C VAL A 283 -21.89 -12.96 3.42
N LYS A 284 -22.56 -13.80 2.63
CA LYS A 284 -22.07 -15.14 2.32
C LYS A 284 -20.74 -15.11 1.55
N GLU A 285 -20.62 -14.24 0.54
CA GLU A 285 -19.39 -14.07 -0.22
C GLU A 285 -18.30 -13.49 0.67
N PHE A 286 -18.64 -12.53 1.55
CA PHE A 286 -17.70 -12.00 2.55
C PHE A 286 -17.22 -13.09 3.52
N ASP A 287 -18.12 -13.88 4.09
CA ASP A 287 -17.77 -14.98 4.99
C ASP A 287 -16.91 -16.06 4.28
N THR A 288 -17.21 -16.35 3.01
CA THR A 288 -16.41 -17.27 2.19
C THR A 288 -14.97 -16.74 2.02
N TYR A 289 -14.83 -15.46 1.71
CA TYR A 289 -13.51 -14.81 1.61
C TYR A 289 -12.74 -14.87 2.94
N ILE A 290 -13.35 -14.50 4.04
CA ILE A 290 -12.69 -14.52 5.36
C ILE A 290 -12.24 -15.94 5.73
N ASN A 291 -13.06 -16.95 5.48
CA ASN A 291 -12.69 -18.34 5.73
C ASN A 291 -11.55 -18.81 4.82
N LYS A 292 -11.57 -18.45 3.55
CA LYS A 292 -10.49 -18.70 2.59
C LYS A 292 -9.17 -18.07 3.06
N GLN A 293 -9.20 -16.81 3.49
CA GLN A 293 -8.01 -16.15 4.02
C GLN A 293 -7.46 -16.87 5.26
N LYS A 294 -8.34 -17.29 6.17
CA LYS A 294 -7.95 -18.03 7.37
C LYS A 294 -7.32 -19.40 7.07
N GLU A 295 -7.71 -20.04 5.96
CA GLU A 295 -7.14 -21.32 5.52
C GLU A 295 -5.81 -21.14 4.78
N LEU A 296 -5.67 -20.06 4.02
CA LEU A 296 -4.50 -19.83 3.15
C LEU A 296 -3.34 -19.14 3.86
N LEU A 297 -3.64 -18.20 4.76
CA LEU A 297 -2.62 -17.36 5.40
C LEU A 297 -2.08 -18.04 6.66
N GLU A 298 -0.77 -17.98 6.84
CA GLU A 298 -0.14 -18.31 8.11
C GLU A 298 -0.48 -17.23 9.16
N PRO A 299 -0.38 -17.53 10.46
CA PRO A 299 -0.71 -16.57 11.51
C PRO A 299 0.07 -15.23 11.45
N THR A 300 1.23 -15.26 10.80
CA THR A 300 2.09 -14.07 10.62
C THR A 300 1.82 -13.30 9.34
N ASP A 301 1.04 -13.86 8.42
CA ASP A 301 0.69 -13.23 7.14
C ASP A 301 -0.50 -12.28 7.35
N PHE A 302 -0.49 -11.14 6.70
CA PHE A 302 -1.60 -10.21 6.78
C PHE A 302 -1.76 -9.40 5.50
N THR A 303 -2.95 -8.86 5.31
CA THR A 303 -3.32 -8.16 4.08
C THR A 303 -3.59 -6.68 4.32
N MET A 304 -3.39 -5.88 3.26
CA MET A 304 -3.81 -4.50 3.20
C MET A 304 -5.27 -4.41 2.76
N ASN A 305 -6.13 -3.91 3.64
CA ASN A 305 -7.55 -3.72 3.37
C ASN A 305 -7.82 -2.29 2.91
N PHE A 306 -8.65 -2.11 1.89
CA PHE A 306 -8.93 -0.79 1.35
C PHE A 306 -10.30 -0.71 0.67
N VAL A 307 -10.84 0.49 0.61
CA VAL A 307 -12.06 0.81 -0.16
C VAL A 307 -11.73 1.58 -1.43
N THR A 308 -10.55 2.19 -1.52
CA THR A 308 -10.06 2.91 -2.70
C THR A 308 -8.53 2.98 -2.68
N ASN A 309 -7.91 3.13 -3.85
CA ASN A 309 -6.50 3.39 -4.08
C ASN A 309 -6.36 4.23 -5.37
N HIS A 310 -5.13 4.46 -5.85
CA HIS A 310 -4.89 5.24 -7.06
C HIS A 310 -5.53 4.64 -8.32
N ASP A 311 -5.53 3.31 -8.46
CA ASP A 311 -6.15 2.62 -9.59
C ASP A 311 -7.67 2.71 -9.54
N GLU A 312 -8.24 2.35 -8.40
CA GLU A 312 -9.69 2.37 -8.24
C GLU A 312 -10.28 3.75 -8.46
N ASN A 313 -9.67 4.79 -7.88
CA ASN A 313 -10.15 6.15 -8.06
C ASN A 313 -10.06 6.61 -9.52
N SER A 314 -8.95 6.33 -10.20
CA SER A 314 -8.71 6.83 -11.57
C SER A 314 -9.49 6.04 -12.62
N TRP A 315 -9.59 4.71 -12.47
CA TRP A 315 -10.12 3.82 -13.51
C TRP A 315 -11.52 3.30 -13.24
N SER A 316 -11.80 2.87 -12.00
CA SER A 316 -13.08 2.26 -11.63
C SER A 316 -14.13 3.28 -11.17
N GLY A 317 -13.70 4.37 -10.53
CA GLY A 317 -14.59 5.44 -10.05
C GLY A 317 -14.29 5.92 -8.64
N THR A 318 -14.85 7.05 -8.28
CA THR A 318 -14.78 7.57 -6.92
C THR A 318 -15.43 6.61 -5.93
N LEU A 319 -15.09 6.74 -4.66
CA LEU A 319 -15.70 5.93 -3.60
C LEU A 319 -17.24 6.08 -3.61
N LYS A 320 -17.75 7.30 -3.86
CA LYS A 320 -19.17 7.54 -3.96
C LYS A 320 -19.82 6.91 -5.19
N GLU A 321 -19.16 6.90 -6.34
CA GLU A 321 -19.66 6.22 -7.56
C GLU A 321 -19.76 4.71 -7.36
N ARG A 322 -18.77 4.11 -6.68
CA ARG A 322 -18.66 2.65 -6.53
C ARG A 322 -19.47 2.11 -5.35
N MET A 323 -19.48 2.82 -4.23
CA MET A 323 -20.03 2.32 -2.97
C MET A 323 -21.21 3.13 -2.43
N GLY A 324 -21.45 4.34 -2.95
CA GLY A 324 -22.62 5.17 -2.55
C GLY A 324 -22.76 5.31 -1.04
N ASP A 325 -23.97 5.03 -0.52
CA ASP A 325 -24.29 5.13 0.89
C ASP A 325 -23.64 4.04 1.77
N ALA A 326 -23.08 2.99 1.15
CA ALA A 326 -22.36 1.94 1.85
C ALA A 326 -20.95 2.38 2.29
N SER A 327 -20.42 3.48 1.73
CA SER A 327 -19.00 3.86 1.84
C SER A 327 -18.52 4.03 3.28
N GLU A 328 -19.32 4.60 4.17
CA GLU A 328 -18.97 4.81 5.58
C GLU A 328 -18.86 3.47 6.33
N LEU A 329 -19.88 2.60 6.19
CA LEU A 329 -19.88 1.27 6.79
C LEU A 329 -18.70 0.45 6.29
N LEU A 330 -18.46 0.41 4.96
CA LEU A 330 -17.38 -0.39 4.36
C LEU A 330 -15.99 0.14 4.73
N THR A 331 -15.82 1.46 4.85
CA THR A 331 -14.60 2.05 5.41
C THR A 331 -14.39 1.60 6.86
N THR A 332 -15.43 1.61 7.68
CA THR A 332 -15.34 1.14 9.08
C THR A 332 -15.04 -0.37 9.15
N LEU A 333 -15.65 -1.16 8.27
CA LEU A 333 -15.40 -2.60 8.18
C LEU A 333 -13.94 -2.91 7.84
N VAL A 334 -13.32 -2.18 6.92
CA VAL A 334 -11.91 -2.29 6.54
C VAL A 334 -10.98 -2.10 7.74
N TYR A 335 -11.33 -1.21 8.68
CA TYR A 335 -10.56 -1.04 9.92
C TYR A 335 -10.84 -2.13 10.96
N ALA A 336 -12.08 -2.62 11.01
CA ALA A 336 -12.51 -3.59 12.00
C ALA A 336 -12.08 -5.04 11.69
N MET A 337 -11.98 -5.41 10.40
CA MET A 337 -11.55 -6.76 9.99
C MET A 337 -10.04 -6.99 10.20
N PRO A 338 -9.55 -8.26 10.18
CA PRO A 338 -8.12 -8.56 10.24
C PRO A 338 -7.35 -7.88 9.10
N GLY A 339 -6.14 -7.41 9.37
CA GLY A 339 -5.26 -6.77 8.40
C GLY A 339 -4.86 -5.34 8.76
N MET A 340 -4.38 -4.60 7.77
CA MET A 340 -3.94 -3.20 7.90
C MET A 340 -4.74 -2.31 6.95
N PRO A 341 -5.40 -1.25 7.43
CA PRO A 341 -6.19 -0.36 6.57
C PRO A 341 -5.30 0.60 5.78
N LEU A 342 -5.74 0.92 4.55
CA LEU A 342 -5.17 1.94 3.68
C LEU A 342 -6.12 3.13 3.59
N ILE A 343 -5.56 4.33 3.61
CA ILE A 343 -6.18 5.59 3.18
C ILE A 343 -5.49 6.04 1.90
N TYR A 344 -6.22 6.26 0.83
CA TYR A 344 -5.70 6.88 -0.39
C TYR A 344 -5.86 8.40 -0.34
N SER A 345 -4.86 9.14 -0.81
CA SER A 345 -4.86 10.62 -0.90
C SER A 345 -6.17 11.19 -1.42
N GLY A 346 -6.83 12.00 -0.61
CA GLY A 346 -8.13 12.62 -0.89
C GLY A 346 -9.33 11.90 -0.28
N GLN A 347 -9.23 10.62 0.06
CA GLN A 347 -10.31 9.90 0.76
C GLN A 347 -10.70 10.64 2.04
N GLU A 348 -9.73 11.11 2.79
CA GLU A 348 -9.91 11.85 4.03
C GLU A 348 -10.62 13.20 3.87
N TYR A 349 -10.64 13.72 2.65
CA TYR A 349 -11.29 14.99 2.28
C TYR A 349 -12.61 14.81 1.51
N ASP A 350 -13.23 13.64 1.58
CA ASP A 350 -14.45 13.32 0.84
C ASP A 350 -14.30 13.53 -0.68
N LEU A 351 -13.13 13.20 -1.25
CA LEU A 351 -12.84 13.39 -2.67
C LEU A 351 -13.87 12.69 -3.55
N ASN A 352 -14.61 13.48 -4.34
CA ASN A 352 -15.69 13.01 -5.18
C ASN A 352 -15.47 13.33 -6.67
N HIS A 353 -14.21 13.24 -7.13
CA HIS A 353 -13.89 13.19 -8.55
C HIS A 353 -12.74 12.20 -8.78
N ARG A 354 -12.68 11.68 -10.01
CA ARG A 354 -11.62 10.77 -10.43
C ARG A 354 -10.37 11.60 -10.75
N LEU A 355 -9.29 11.36 -10.00
CA LEU A 355 -8.03 12.03 -10.26
C LEU A 355 -7.48 11.62 -11.62
N LYS A 356 -7.03 12.60 -12.38
CA LYS A 356 -6.46 12.39 -13.72
C LYS A 356 -5.13 11.67 -13.64
N PHE A 357 -5.03 10.51 -14.26
CA PHE A 357 -3.84 9.69 -14.17
C PHE A 357 -2.64 10.24 -14.96
N PHE A 358 -2.87 10.76 -16.16
CA PHE A 358 -1.83 11.24 -17.06
C PHE A 358 -1.61 12.75 -17.03
N GLU A 359 -2.42 13.49 -16.30
CA GLU A 359 -2.40 14.95 -16.23
C GLU A 359 -2.23 15.44 -14.80
N LYS A 360 -1.95 16.74 -14.64
CA LYS A 360 -2.03 17.41 -13.34
C LYS A 360 -3.48 17.60 -12.91
N ASP A 361 -3.75 17.28 -11.66
CA ASP A 361 -5.00 17.52 -10.95
C ASP A 361 -4.67 18.01 -9.53
N SER A 362 -5.67 18.23 -8.68
CA SER A 362 -5.41 18.53 -7.28
C SER A 362 -6.57 18.10 -6.38
N ILE A 363 -6.23 17.68 -5.17
CA ILE A 363 -7.18 17.27 -4.15
C ILE A 363 -7.63 18.50 -3.36
N PRO A 364 -8.95 18.80 -3.33
CA PRO A 364 -9.50 19.82 -2.46
C PRO A 364 -9.40 19.38 -0.99
N LYS A 365 -8.69 20.15 -0.17
CA LYS A 365 -8.39 19.76 1.23
C LYS A 365 -9.41 20.37 2.20
N THR A 366 -10.65 19.88 2.16
CA THR A 366 -11.70 20.31 3.10
C THR A 366 -12.01 19.15 4.05
N LYS A 367 -11.65 19.30 5.33
CA LYS A 367 -11.96 18.31 6.35
C LYS A 367 -13.49 18.21 6.55
N GLY A 368 -14.05 17.05 6.27
CA GLY A 368 -15.46 16.75 6.35
C GLY A 368 -15.79 15.57 7.29
N ASN A 369 -16.85 14.84 6.96
CA ASN A 369 -17.29 13.70 7.77
C ASN A 369 -16.28 12.55 7.71
N THR A 370 -15.69 12.28 6.55
CA THR A 370 -14.71 11.19 6.41
C THR A 370 -13.44 11.48 7.20
N TRP A 371 -12.97 12.75 7.27
CA TRP A 371 -11.87 13.10 8.17
C TRP A 371 -12.18 12.73 9.63
N ASN A 372 -13.35 13.11 10.12
CA ASN A 372 -13.76 12.83 11.50
C ASN A 372 -13.88 11.32 11.76
N LEU A 373 -14.41 10.56 10.80
CA LEU A 373 -14.51 9.11 10.89
C LEU A 373 -13.12 8.48 10.95
N LEU A 374 -12.25 8.81 10.01
CA LEU A 374 -10.88 8.25 9.92
C LEU A 374 -10.03 8.61 11.14
N THR A 375 -10.21 9.81 11.71
CA THR A 375 -9.57 10.20 12.99
C THR A 375 -9.95 9.24 14.12
N LYS A 376 -11.24 8.93 14.28
CA LYS A 376 -11.71 7.98 15.31
C LYS A 376 -11.23 6.56 15.04
N LEU A 377 -11.32 6.10 13.79
CA LEU A 377 -10.86 4.76 13.39
C LEU A 377 -9.34 4.62 13.52
N GLY A 378 -8.59 5.65 13.18
CA GLY A 378 -7.15 5.70 13.36
C GLY A 378 -6.73 5.65 14.82
N ASP A 379 -7.42 6.39 15.70
CA ASP A 379 -7.19 6.31 17.14
C ASP A 379 -7.48 4.91 17.68
N LEU A 380 -8.60 4.30 17.30
CA LEU A 380 -8.93 2.92 17.67
C LEU A 380 -7.87 1.92 17.16
N LYS A 381 -7.45 2.06 15.91
CA LYS A 381 -6.41 1.19 15.31
C LYS A 381 -5.08 1.30 16.04
N ASN A 382 -4.71 2.49 16.48
CA ASN A 382 -3.44 2.73 17.17
C ASN A 382 -3.46 2.31 18.64
N ASN A 383 -4.59 2.45 19.34
CA ASN A 383 -4.64 2.42 20.80
C ASN A 383 -5.52 1.30 21.38
N HIS A 384 -6.43 0.71 20.61
CA HIS A 384 -7.33 -0.33 21.11
C HIS A 384 -6.88 -1.73 20.67
N LEU A 385 -6.50 -2.59 21.61
CA LEU A 385 -5.90 -3.92 21.35
C LEU A 385 -6.72 -4.79 20.38
N ALA A 386 -8.04 -4.75 20.45
CA ALA A 386 -8.90 -5.56 19.58
C ALA A 386 -8.87 -5.12 18.09
N PHE A 387 -8.27 -3.97 17.75
CA PHE A 387 -8.03 -3.53 16.36
C PHE A 387 -6.65 -3.93 15.85
N HIS A 388 -5.76 -4.47 16.69
CA HIS A 388 -4.43 -4.82 16.25
C HIS A 388 -4.47 -5.83 15.10
N GLY A 389 -3.66 -5.58 14.09
CA GLY A 389 -3.37 -6.43 12.93
C GLY A 389 -1.94 -6.96 12.98
N GLY A 390 -1.27 -7.07 11.82
CA GLY A 390 0.11 -7.52 11.72
C GLY A 390 0.29 -8.96 12.14
N LYS A 391 1.52 -9.33 12.52
CA LYS A 391 1.91 -10.71 12.85
C LYS A 391 1.31 -11.26 14.16
N ILE A 392 0.87 -10.37 15.06
CA ILE A 392 0.20 -10.74 16.32
C ILE A 392 -1.15 -10.03 16.39
N ALA A 393 -2.00 -10.37 15.43
CA ALA A 393 -3.32 -9.76 15.27
C ALA A 393 -4.28 -10.15 16.42
N ALA A 394 -5.28 -9.28 16.67
CA ALA A 394 -6.45 -9.66 17.44
C ALA A 394 -7.20 -10.80 16.74
N SER A 395 -7.81 -11.70 17.52
CA SER A 395 -8.62 -12.80 16.99
C SER A 395 -9.81 -12.29 16.19
N TYR A 396 -10.38 -13.13 15.35
CA TYR A 396 -11.62 -12.89 14.64
C TYR A 396 -12.58 -14.05 14.90
N GLU A 397 -13.78 -13.74 15.39
CA GLU A 397 -14.85 -14.71 15.66
C GLU A 397 -16.14 -14.24 14.99
N ARG A 398 -16.61 -14.99 13.99
CA ARG A 398 -17.88 -14.73 13.32
C ARG A 398 -19.05 -15.04 14.25
N LEU A 399 -19.99 -14.11 14.39
CA LEU A 399 -21.21 -14.28 15.20
C LEU A 399 -22.39 -14.57 14.28
N THR A 400 -23.16 -15.63 14.57
CA THR A 400 -24.33 -16.02 13.76
C THR A 400 -25.47 -15.03 13.95
N THR A 401 -26.06 -14.59 12.84
CA THR A 401 -27.20 -13.66 12.82
C THR A 401 -28.45 -14.26 12.14
N GLU A 402 -28.33 -15.44 11.50
CA GLU A 402 -29.36 -16.06 10.65
C GLU A 402 -29.94 -15.11 9.58
N ASN A 403 -29.18 -14.06 9.22
CA ASN A 403 -29.58 -13.04 8.26
C ASN A 403 -28.45 -12.86 7.22
N GLU A 404 -28.73 -13.13 5.96
CA GLU A 404 -27.75 -13.10 4.86
C GLU A 404 -27.22 -11.70 4.52
N ASN A 405 -27.83 -10.65 5.08
CA ASN A 405 -27.42 -9.27 4.86
C ASN A 405 -26.79 -8.63 6.09
N VAL A 406 -26.65 -9.36 7.20
CA VAL A 406 -26.08 -8.83 8.43
C VAL A 406 -24.78 -9.56 8.78
N VAL A 407 -23.69 -8.83 8.76
CA VAL A 407 -22.41 -9.31 9.28
C VAL A 407 -22.28 -8.94 10.75
N ALA A 408 -21.92 -9.89 11.59
CA ALA A 408 -21.53 -9.62 12.96
C ALA A 408 -20.31 -10.47 13.33
N PHE A 409 -19.31 -9.85 13.94
CA PHE A 409 -18.13 -10.55 14.44
C PHE A 409 -17.56 -9.85 15.66
N LYS A 410 -16.77 -10.61 16.39
CA LYS A 410 -16.00 -10.13 17.53
C LYS A 410 -14.51 -10.18 17.20
N ARG A 411 -13.80 -9.14 17.60
CA ARG A 411 -12.33 -9.11 17.67
C ARG A 411 -11.92 -9.08 19.13
N SER A 412 -10.90 -9.86 19.49
CA SER A 412 -10.39 -9.86 20.88
C SER A 412 -8.88 -10.03 20.93
N LYS A 413 -8.25 -9.30 21.85
CA LYS A 413 -6.84 -9.44 22.20
C LYS A 413 -6.66 -9.13 23.69
N GLU A 414 -6.11 -10.07 24.43
CA GLU A 414 -6.02 -9.99 25.91
C GLU A 414 -7.42 -9.79 26.54
N VAL A 415 -7.63 -8.69 27.25
CA VAL A 415 -8.92 -8.36 27.88
C VAL A 415 -9.82 -7.46 27.00
N ALA A 416 -9.31 -6.98 25.90
CA ALA A 416 -10.05 -6.06 25.02
C ALA A 416 -10.92 -6.83 24.02
N GLU A 417 -12.17 -6.44 23.90
CA GLU A 417 -13.13 -6.99 22.93
C GLU A 417 -13.84 -5.87 22.18
N VAL A 418 -14.01 -6.05 20.87
CA VAL A 418 -14.83 -5.18 20.01
C VAL A 418 -15.76 -6.04 19.18
N TYR A 419 -17.01 -5.60 19.08
CA TYR A 419 -18.05 -6.20 18.25
C TYR A 419 -18.38 -5.28 17.09
N PHE A 420 -18.27 -5.79 15.87
CA PHE A 420 -18.80 -5.14 14.68
C PHE A 420 -20.13 -5.80 14.30
N ILE A 421 -21.16 -5.00 14.08
CA ILE A 421 -22.48 -5.46 13.63
C ILE A 421 -22.92 -4.53 12.52
N GLY A 422 -23.10 -5.00 11.30
CA GLY A 422 -23.39 -4.17 10.13
C GLY A 422 -24.45 -4.77 9.21
N ASN A 423 -25.36 -3.93 8.74
CA ASN A 423 -26.31 -4.24 7.69
C ASN A 423 -25.65 -3.94 6.34
N LEU A 424 -25.21 -5.00 5.62
CA LEU A 424 -24.56 -4.91 4.31
C LEU A 424 -25.59 -4.84 3.17
N SER A 425 -26.71 -4.15 3.36
CA SER A 425 -27.74 -4.00 2.35
C SER A 425 -28.43 -2.64 2.38
N ASN A 426 -29.09 -2.28 1.29
CA ASN A 426 -29.92 -1.08 1.16
C ASN A 426 -31.36 -1.24 1.67
N GLN A 427 -31.63 -2.31 2.46
CA GLN A 427 -32.93 -2.58 3.07
C GLN A 427 -32.81 -2.63 4.59
N VAL A 428 -33.91 -2.34 5.27
CA VAL A 428 -34.00 -2.53 6.72
C VAL A 428 -33.88 -4.02 7.04
N GLN A 429 -32.96 -4.37 7.93
CA GLN A 429 -32.74 -5.75 8.36
C GLN A 429 -33.12 -5.95 9.83
N SER A 430 -33.61 -7.14 10.14
CA SER A 430 -33.95 -7.54 11.50
C SER A 430 -33.36 -8.92 11.78
N PHE A 431 -32.72 -9.07 12.93
CA PHE A 431 -32.04 -10.30 13.34
C PHE A 431 -32.00 -10.43 14.86
N ILE A 432 -31.60 -11.58 15.33
CA ILE A 432 -31.28 -11.83 16.75
C ILE A 432 -29.79 -12.14 16.82
N LEU A 433 -29.13 -11.60 17.81
CA LEU A 433 -27.74 -11.86 18.11
C LEU A 433 -27.64 -12.46 19.51
N ASP A 434 -26.96 -13.61 19.62
CA ASP A 434 -26.79 -14.31 20.91
C ASP A 434 -25.64 -13.69 21.73
N VAL A 435 -25.84 -12.44 22.11
CA VAL A 435 -24.94 -11.70 22.99
C VAL A 435 -25.76 -10.88 23.98
N GLU A 436 -25.28 -10.80 25.21
CA GLU A 436 -25.94 -10.02 26.27
C GLU A 436 -24.96 -9.09 26.96
N GLY A 437 -25.47 -7.96 27.40
CA GLY A 437 -24.72 -7.00 28.19
C GLY A 437 -24.97 -5.57 27.79
N THR A 438 -24.24 -4.68 28.47
CA THR A 438 -24.19 -3.25 28.16
C THR A 438 -22.94 -3.00 27.32
N TYR A 439 -23.12 -2.25 26.25
CA TYR A 439 -22.09 -1.92 25.27
C TYR A 439 -22.03 -0.41 25.08
N GLU A 440 -20.88 0.09 24.73
CA GLU A 440 -20.67 1.46 24.29
C GLU A 440 -20.30 1.45 22.79
N ASP A 441 -20.99 2.25 21.99
CA ASP A 441 -20.64 2.49 20.59
C ASP A 441 -19.43 3.42 20.54
N LEU A 442 -18.31 2.91 20.05
CA LEU A 442 -17.01 3.58 20.01
C LEU A 442 -16.95 4.79 19.07
N LEU A 443 -17.88 4.88 18.10
CA LEU A 443 -17.94 6.01 17.16
C LEU A 443 -18.93 7.08 17.63
N LEU A 444 -20.01 6.69 18.30
CA LEU A 444 -21.10 7.59 18.71
C LEU A 444 -21.05 7.94 20.20
N ASN A 445 -20.24 7.22 21.01
CA ASN A 445 -20.19 7.34 22.49
C ASN A 445 -21.59 7.17 23.12
N LYS A 446 -22.35 6.19 22.64
CA LYS A 446 -23.70 5.90 23.11
C LYS A 446 -23.78 4.50 23.68
N SER A 447 -24.46 4.37 24.83
CA SER A 447 -24.71 3.05 25.41
C SER A 447 -25.80 2.29 24.66
N LEU A 448 -25.59 1.02 24.44
CA LEU A 448 -26.51 0.06 23.85
C LEU A 448 -26.64 -1.16 24.75
N ILE A 449 -27.86 -1.60 25.01
CA ILE A 449 -28.10 -2.86 25.75
C ILE A 449 -28.51 -3.94 24.75
N LEU A 450 -27.69 -4.97 24.64
CA LEU A 450 -28.01 -6.19 23.90
C LEU A 450 -28.56 -7.22 24.92
N ASN A 451 -29.70 -7.83 24.59
CA ASN A 451 -30.43 -8.73 25.51
C ASN A 451 -31.15 -9.85 24.76
N GLN A 452 -30.54 -10.37 23.68
CA GLN A 452 -31.08 -11.45 22.83
C GLN A 452 -32.44 -11.11 22.19
N LYS A 453 -32.84 -9.85 22.22
CA LYS A 453 -34.04 -9.39 21.52
C LYS A 453 -33.74 -9.10 20.07
N LYS A 454 -34.81 -9.02 19.29
CA LYS A 454 -34.75 -8.62 17.88
C LYS A 454 -34.11 -7.23 17.74
N ILE A 455 -33.01 -7.17 17.02
CA ILE A 455 -32.31 -5.93 16.63
C ILE A 455 -32.80 -5.54 15.23
N GLN A 456 -32.96 -4.25 14.99
CA GLN A 456 -33.26 -3.71 13.67
C GLN A 456 -32.17 -2.70 13.27
N LEU A 457 -31.67 -2.84 12.05
CA LEU A 457 -30.72 -1.92 11.43
C LEU A 457 -31.34 -1.30 10.18
N ALA A 458 -31.23 0.01 10.04
CA ALA A 458 -31.53 0.72 8.80
C ALA A 458 -30.56 0.31 7.68
N PRO A 459 -30.82 0.67 6.41
CA PRO A 459 -29.88 0.46 5.31
C PRO A 459 -28.48 0.98 5.66
N TRP A 460 -27.47 0.16 5.49
CA TRP A 460 -26.04 0.46 5.74
C TRP A 460 -25.72 0.93 7.17
N GLN A 461 -26.66 0.75 8.10
CA GLN A 461 -26.41 1.04 9.51
C GLN A 461 -25.49 -0.02 10.12
N TYR A 462 -24.62 0.42 11.01
CA TYR A 462 -23.70 -0.46 11.73
C TYR A 462 -23.45 0.03 13.15
N TYR A 463 -22.86 -0.84 13.96
CA TYR A 463 -22.36 -0.56 15.30
C TYR A 463 -20.95 -1.07 15.45
N LEU A 464 -20.14 -0.34 16.18
CA LEU A 464 -18.80 -0.71 16.61
C LEU A 464 -18.74 -0.64 18.12
N LEU A 465 -18.94 -1.78 18.78
CA LEU A 465 -19.26 -1.84 20.19
C LEU A 465 -18.10 -2.39 21.04
N ASN A 466 -17.82 -1.68 22.14
CA ASN A 466 -17.00 -2.16 23.24
C ASN A 466 -17.90 -2.65 24.38
N LYS A 467 -17.61 -3.84 24.93
CA LYS A 467 -18.37 -4.35 26.08
C LYS A 467 -18.00 -3.58 27.33
N VAL A 468 -18.98 -3.00 27.99
CA VAL A 468 -18.78 -2.35 29.29
C VAL A 468 -18.76 -3.43 30.36
N SER A 469 -17.64 -3.53 31.09
CA SER A 469 -17.59 -4.42 32.24
C SER A 469 -18.64 -4.03 33.28
N PRO A 470 -19.34 -5.01 33.91
CA PRO A 470 -20.34 -4.72 34.90
C PRO A 470 -19.78 -4.02 36.13
#